data_56940fc01eeae55fe6511ee1cbf90b45
#
_entry.id   56940fc01eeae55fe6511ee1cbf90b45
#
_cell.length_a   1.000
_cell.length_b   1.000
_cell.length_c   1.000
_cell.angle_alpha   90.00
_cell.angle_beta   90.00
_cell.angle_gamma   90.00
#
_symmetry.space_group_name_H-M   'P 1'
#
loop_
_entity.id
_entity.type
_entity.pdbx_description
1 polymer ?
#
loop_
_entity_poly.entity_id
_entity_poly.type
_entity_poly.pdbx_seq_one_letter_code
_entity_poly.pdbx_strand_id
1 'polypeptide(L)'
;MRPLAALGLLAVVVSLAVSAPASGASSPGSGSASCLRGNWVASSAETRRVMRALVPGGLFTSYGRLYMSFRDGAFQYGSTGLVLTSNIGDATMTARARFFSLAPYSARPGLLVLRPGESTIEYGPMTASKAGRTYSVSGPPTRTTPIPGGTTPFQCRGSTLRVRLPRFATLSWITLQRGSV
;
A
#
# COMPACT_ATOMS: atom_id res chain seq x y z
N MET A 1 3.85 40.78 -3.57
CA MET A 1 3.19 39.57 -4.07
C MET A 1 4.26 38.54 -4.36
N ARG A 2 4.51 37.62 -3.44
CA ARG A 2 5.46 36.55 -3.65
C ARG A 2 4.70 35.32 -4.18
N PRO A 3 5.15 34.66 -5.24
CA PRO A 3 4.48 33.48 -5.76
C PRO A 3 4.57 32.36 -4.70
N LEU A 4 3.45 31.70 -4.44
CA LEU A 4 3.34 30.46 -3.72
C LEU A 4 4.06 29.37 -4.54
N ALA A 5 5.36 29.32 -4.38
CA ALA A 5 6.18 28.28 -4.97
C ALA A 5 6.13 27.04 -4.06
N ALA A 6 5.84 25.95 -4.71
CA ALA A 6 6.20 24.60 -4.35
C ALA A 6 5.44 23.96 -3.18
N LEU A 7 4.23 23.49 -3.46
CA LEU A 7 3.90 22.16 -3.04
C LEU A 7 4.86 21.21 -3.77
N GLY A 8 6.03 21.02 -3.18
CA GLY A 8 6.97 19.98 -3.58
C GLY A 8 6.30 18.64 -3.40
N LEU A 9 5.65 18.18 -4.45
CA LEU A 9 5.10 16.84 -4.56
C LEU A 9 6.25 15.88 -4.40
N LEU A 10 6.26 15.13 -3.30
CA LEU A 10 7.08 13.94 -3.14
C LEU A 10 6.73 12.97 -4.28
N ALA A 11 7.41 13.13 -5.40
CA ALA A 11 7.51 12.06 -6.38
C ALA A 11 8.38 10.99 -5.71
N VAL A 12 7.75 9.99 -5.10
CA VAL A 12 8.44 8.78 -4.68
C VAL A 12 8.88 8.04 -5.94
N VAL A 13 10.00 8.46 -6.49
CA VAL A 13 10.71 7.71 -7.52
C VAL A 13 11.38 6.54 -6.79
N VAL A 14 10.71 5.41 -6.78
CA VAL A 14 11.28 4.17 -6.27
C VAL A 14 12.18 3.58 -7.35
N SER A 15 13.46 3.91 -7.28
CA SER A 15 14.49 3.24 -8.07
C SER A 15 14.64 1.79 -7.61
N LEU A 16 14.56 0.86 -8.55
CA LEU A 16 14.68 -0.57 -8.33
C LEU A 16 16.14 -0.97 -8.39
N ALA A 17 16.71 -1.35 -7.26
CA ALA A 17 17.90 -2.19 -7.24
C ALA A 17 17.47 -3.65 -7.41
N VAL A 18 17.88 -4.26 -8.49
CA VAL A 18 17.77 -5.70 -8.72
C VAL A 18 18.79 -6.39 -7.82
N SER A 19 18.32 -7.00 -6.76
CA SER A 19 19.15 -7.84 -5.90
C SER A 19 19.09 -9.28 -6.37
N ALA A 20 20.25 -9.87 -6.57
CA ALA A 20 20.46 -11.27 -6.95
C ALA A 20 19.85 -12.26 -5.94
N PRO A 21 19.54 -13.50 -6.37
CA PRO A 21 18.90 -14.49 -5.52
C PRO A 21 19.88 -15.02 -4.48
N ALA A 22 19.57 -14.84 -3.22
CA ALA A 22 20.21 -15.56 -2.13
C ALA A 22 19.69 -17.00 -2.08
N SER A 23 20.56 -17.94 -2.30
CA SER A 23 20.30 -19.39 -2.21
C SER A 23 20.02 -19.81 -0.80
N GLY A 24 18.97 -20.64 -0.62
CA GLY A 24 18.93 -21.71 0.35
C GLY A 24 18.60 -21.35 1.80
N ALA A 25 17.31 -21.32 2.11
CA ALA A 25 16.81 -21.75 3.43
C ALA A 25 15.47 -22.47 3.21
N SER A 26 15.43 -23.74 3.53
CA SER A 26 14.23 -24.57 3.51
C SER A 26 13.18 -23.96 4.44
N SER A 27 12.12 -23.43 3.89
CA SER A 27 11.05 -22.79 4.66
C SER A 27 10.09 -23.85 5.19
N PRO A 28 9.85 -23.93 6.51
CA PRO A 28 8.80 -24.76 7.06
C PRO A 28 7.44 -24.16 6.70
N GLY A 29 6.64 -24.93 5.95
CA GLY A 29 5.23 -24.65 5.72
C GLY A 29 4.91 -23.76 4.52
N SER A 30 5.29 -24.22 3.33
CA SER A 30 4.80 -23.66 2.07
C SER A 30 3.30 -23.92 1.94
N GLY A 31 2.48 -22.89 2.10
CA GLY A 31 1.04 -23.00 1.88
C GLY A 31 0.74 -23.36 0.42
N SER A 32 -0.33 -24.14 0.21
CA SER A 32 -0.86 -24.41 -1.12
C SER A 32 -1.21 -23.09 -1.82
N ALA A 33 -0.97 -22.99 -3.13
CA ALA A 33 -1.37 -21.83 -3.92
C ALA A 33 -2.88 -21.52 -3.83
N SER A 34 -3.70 -22.54 -3.62
CA SER A 34 -5.16 -22.39 -3.43
C SER A 34 -5.54 -21.60 -2.18
N CYS A 35 -4.68 -21.58 -1.16
CA CYS A 35 -4.96 -20.85 0.07
C CYS A 35 -4.98 -19.33 -0.13
N LEU A 36 -4.27 -18.82 -1.15
CA LEU A 36 -4.26 -17.38 -1.46
C LEU A 36 -5.63 -16.84 -1.85
N ARG A 37 -6.46 -17.65 -2.52
CA ARG A 37 -7.76 -17.19 -3.04
C ARG A 37 -8.61 -16.54 -1.96
N GLY A 38 -9.18 -15.38 -2.30
CA GLY A 38 -10.09 -14.62 -1.46
C GLY A 38 -9.52 -13.29 -0.98
N ASN A 39 -10.17 -12.72 0.02
CA ASN A 39 -9.81 -11.44 0.59
C ASN A 39 -9.05 -11.63 1.91
N TRP A 40 -8.08 -10.77 2.11
CA TRP A 40 -7.19 -10.76 3.24
C TRP A 40 -7.06 -9.33 3.77
N VAL A 41 -7.22 -9.13 5.05
CA VAL A 41 -7.24 -7.81 5.68
C VAL A 41 -6.20 -7.76 6.80
N ALA A 42 -5.41 -6.72 6.84
CA ALA A 42 -4.48 -6.47 7.93
C ALA A 42 -5.21 -5.92 9.16
N SER A 43 -4.73 -6.26 10.34
CA SER A 43 -5.15 -5.57 11.55
C SER A 43 -4.79 -4.08 11.50
N SER A 44 -5.42 -3.25 12.32
CA SER A 44 -5.10 -1.82 12.39
C SER A 44 -3.64 -1.56 12.77
N ALA A 45 -3.08 -2.39 13.66
CA ALA A 45 -1.67 -2.31 14.05
C ALA A 45 -0.75 -2.63 12.88
N GLU A 46 -1.07 -3.70 12.15
CA GLU A 46 -0.29 -4.12 10.97
C GLU A 46 -0.43 -3.10 9.82
N THR A 47 -1.63 -2.59 9.56
CA THR A 47 -1.85 -1.53 8.59
C THR A 47 -0.97 -0.32 8.91
N ARG A 48 -0.96 0.12 10.17
CA ARG A 48 -0.13 1.25 10.61
C ARG A 48 1.36 0.97 10.42
N ARG A 49 1.82 -0.22 10.76
CA ARG A 49 3.22 -0.63 10.59
C ARG A 49 3.65 -0.57 9.12
N VAL A 50 2.83 -1.14 8.23
CA VAL A 50 3.09 -1.16 6.78
C VAL A 50 3.06 0.25 6.20
N MET A 51 2.04 1.03 6.53
CA MET A 51 1.89 2.39 5.98
C MET A 51 3.00 3.34 6.44
N ARG A 52 3.48 3.22 7.68
CA ARG A 52 4.64 4.00 8.15
C ARG A 52 5.93 3.65 7.41
N ALA A 53 6.11 2.40 7.05
CA ALA A 53 7.27 1.99 6.25
C ALA A 53 7.19 2.46 4.80
N LEU A 54 5.95 2.58 4.26
CA LEU A 54 5.71 3.07 2.91
C LEU A 54 5.92 4.57 2.75
N VAL A 55 5.54 5.32 3.77
CA VAL A 55 5.57 6.79 3.77
C VAL A 55 6.31 7.24 5.04
N PRO A 56 7.64 7.16 5.03
CA PRO A 56 8.45 7.65 6.14
C PRO A 56 8.20 9.14 6.36
N GLY A 57 7.99 9.56 7.60
CA GLY A 57 7.65 10.94 7.92
C GLY A 57 6.20 11.32 7.57
N GLY A 58 5.35 10.32 7.33
CA GLY A 58 4.02 10.48 6.79
C GLY A 58 3.06 11.25 7.68
N LEU A 59 2.32 12.09 7.02
CA LEU A 59 1.28 12.99 7.51
C LEU A 59 -0.07 12.26 7.71
N PHE A 60 -0.07 10.92 7.74
CA PHE A 60 -1.31 10.17 7.88
C PHE A 60 -1.78 10.16 9.33
N THR A 61 -2.98 10.62 9.57
CA THR A 61 -3.69 10.53 10.86
C THR A 61 -4.57 9.29 10.94
N SER A 62 -4.98 8.74 9.79
CA SER A 62 -5.64 7.45 9.69
C SER A 62 -5.10 6.66 8.52
N TYR A 63 -4.97 5.36 8.70
CA TYR A 63 -4.44 4.44 7.68
C TYR A 63 -5.51 3.56 7.04
N GLY A 64 -6.76 3.68 7.47
CA GLY A 64 -7.85 2.84 6.99
C GLY A 64 -7.58 1.35 7.21
N ARG A 65 -7.97 0.53 6.25
CA ARG A 65 -7.69 -0.91 6.22
C ARG A 65 -6.81 -1.26 5.03
N LEU A 66 -5.68 -1.88 5.30
CA LEU A 66 -4.87 -2.52 4.28
C LEU A 66 -5.47 -3.87 3.93
N TYR A 67 -5.66 -4.13 2.66
CA TYR A 67 -6.22 -5.38 2.17
C TYR A 67 -5.42 -5.94 0.99
N MET A 68 -5.54 -7.25 0.80
CA MET A 68 -5.11 -7.96 -0.39
C MET A 68 -6.24 -8.86 -0.87
N SER A 69 -6.42 -8.95 -2.17
CA SER A 69 -7.38 -9.82 -2.80
C SER A 69 -6.70 -10.62 -3.91
N PHE A 70 -7.00 -11.92 -3.96
CA PHE A 70 -6.49 -12.83 -4.96
C PHE A 70 -7.67 -13.51 -5.62
N ARG A 71 -8.03 -13.11 -6.83
CA ARG A 71 -9.17 -13.65 -7.59
C ARG A 71 -8.82 -13.78 -9.06
N ASP A 72 -9.18 -14.88 -9.65
CA ASP A 72 -9.16 -15.09 -11.10
C ASP A 72 -7.85 -14.68 -11.80
N GLY A 73 -6.72 -14.98 -11.17
CA GLY A 73 -5.40 -14.60 -11.68
C GLY A 73 -5.02 -13.12 -11.48
N ALA A 74 -5.90 -12.32 -10.84
CA ALA A 74 -5.63 -10.94 -10.49
C ALA A 74 -5.31 -10.81 -8.98
N PHE A 75 -4.24 -10.09 -8.70
CA PHE A 75 -3.84 -9.64 -7.37
C PHE A 75 -4.20 -8.18 -7.22
N GLN A 76 -4.90 -7.86 -6.18
CA GLN A 76 -5.17 -6.47 -5.78
C GLN A 76 -4.69 -6.26 -4.36
N TYR A 77 -4.02 -5.15 -4.10
CA TYR A 77 -3.79 -4.71 -2.74
C TYR A 77 -4.01 -3.20 -2.62
N GLY A 78 -4.42 -2.76 -1.46
CA GLY A 78 -4.70 -1.36 -1.25
C GLY A 78 -5.04 -1.02 0.18
N SER A 79 -5.37 0.24 0.39
CA SER A 79 -5.93 0.73 1.64
C SER A 79 -7.09 1.68 1.35
N THR A 80 -8.16 1.51 2.11
CA THR A 80 -9.32 2.41 2.10
C THR A 80 -9.30 3.28 3.35
N GLY A 81 -9.80 4.51 3.24
CA GLY A 81 -9.95 5.39 4.40
C GLY A 81 -8.63 6.01 4.91
N LEU A 82 -7.66 6.21 4.04
CA LEU A 82 -6.48 7.02 4.34
C LEU A 82 -6.94 8.45 4.63
N VAL A 83 -6.46 9.02 5.72
CA VAL A 83 -6.61 10.45 6.02
C VAL A 83 -5.23 11.04 6.19
N LEU A 84 -4.92 11.99 5.33
CA LEU A 84 -3.71 12.80 5.42
C LEU A 84 -4.05 14.10 6.11
N THR A 85 -3.23 14.51 7.06
CA THR A 85 -3.33 15.83 7.69
C THR A 85 -1.97 16.49 7.64
N SER A 86 -1.93 17.72 7.17
CA SER A 86 -0.71 18.52 7.07
C SER A 86 -0.98 19.91 7.56
N ASN A 87 -0.03 20.48 8.29
CA ASN A 87 -0.05 21.87 8.67
C ASN A 87 0.79 22.69 7.70
N ILE A 88 0.20 23.73 7.12
CA ILE A 88 0.85 24.67 6.19
C ILE A 88 0.68 26.06 6.77
N GLY A 89 1.73 26.57 7.44
CA GLY A 89 1.62 27.78 8.23
C GLY A 89 0.62 27.58 9.38
N ASP A 90 -0.37 28.44 9.45
CA ASP A 90 -1.44 28.42 10.45
C ASP A 90 -2.71 27.67 10.00
N ALA A 91 -2.68 27.05 8.83
CA ALA A 91 -3.77 26.24 8.30
C ALA A 91 -3.50 24.74 8.42
N THR A 92 -4.52 23.97 8.80
CA THR A 92 -4.51 22.52 8.77
C THR A 92 -5.24 22.05 7.52
N MET A 93 -4.54 21.32 6.67
CA MET A 93 -5.12 20.67 5.50
C MET A 93 -5.43 19.20 5.81
N THR A 94 -6.62 18.76 5.42
CA THR A 94 -7.03 17.36 5.56
C THR A 94 -7.52 16.84 4.21
N ALA A 95 -7.03 15.68 3.82
CA ALA A 95 -7.45 14.97 2.62
C ALA A 95 -7.80 13.53 2.94
N ARG A 96 -8.85 13.01 2.32
CA ARG A 96 -9.09 11.58 2.25
C ARG A 96 -8.46 11.03 0.98
N ALA A 97 -7.87 9.85 1.10
CA ALA A 97 -7.31 9.18 -0.06
C ALA A 97 -7.59 7.67 0.01
N ARG A 98 -7.53 7.04 -1.14
CA ARG A 98 -7.43 5.58 -1.25
C ARG A 98 -6.32 5.24 -2.22
N PHE A 99 -5.64 4.17 -1.98
CA PHE A 99 -4.73 3.62 -2.98
C PHE A 99 -5.08 2.17 -3.24
N PHE A 100 -4.86 1.73 -4.45
CA PHE A 100 -4.93 0.34 -4.82
C PHE A 100 -3.91 0.04 -5.91
N SER A 101 -3.47 -1.20 -5.93
CA SER A 101 -2.57 -1.73 -6.94
C SER A 101 -3.21 -2.97 -7.52
N LEU A 102 -3.12 -3.12 -8.83
CA LEU A 102 -3.65 -4.25 -9.56
C LEU A 102 -2.54 -4.86 -10.40
N ALA A 103 -2.38 -6.18 -10.33
CA ALA A 103 -1.41 -6.91 -11.13
C ALA A 103 -1.92 -8.34 -11.41
N PRO A 104 -1.63 -8.92 -12.56
CA PRO A 104 -1.81 -10.34 -12.75
C PRO A 104 -0.84 -11.13 -11.84
N TYR A 105 -1.28 -12.29 -11.37
CA TYR A 105 -0.44 -13.15 -10.56
C TYR A 105 -0.53 -14.61 -10.96
N SER A 106 0.49 -15.35 -10.60
CA SER A 106 0.48 -16.80 -10.51
C SER A 106 1.12 -17.24 -9.18
N ALA A 107 0.82 -18.44 -8.72
CA ALA A 107 1.36 -18.93 -7.47
C ALA A 107 1.81 -20.39 -7.61
N ARG A 108 2.91 -20.68 -6.95
CA ARG A 108 3.42 -22.04 -6.67
C ARG A 108 3.43 -22.22 -5.15
N PRO A 109 3.58 -23.42 -4.61
CA PRO A 109 3.70 -23.61 -3.18
C PRO A 109 4.75 -22.67 -2.56
N GLY A 110 4.32 -21.81 -1.65
CA GLY A 110 5.17 -20.85 -0.97
C GLY A 110 5.68 -19.66 -1.78
N LEU A 111 5.35 -19.54 -3.07
CA LEU A 111 5.90 -18.53 -3.96
C LEU A 111 4.80 -17.84 -4.77
N LEU A 112 4.69 -16.54 -4.63
CA LEU A 112 3.82 -15.66 -5.39
C LEU A 112 4.63 -14.95 -6.48
N VAL A 113 4.17 -15.03 -7.71
CA VAL A 113 4.76 -14.35 -8.87
C VAL A 113 3.78 -13.27 -9.33
N LEU A 114 4.17 -12.02 -9.18
CA LEU A 114 3.42 -10.86 -9.67
C LEU A 114 3.98 -10.46 -11.04
N ARG A 115 3.11 -10.21 -11.99
CA ARG A 115 3.47 -9.60 -13.27
C ARG A 115 3.43 -8.06 -13.13
N PRO A 116 3.99 -7.31 -14.09
CA PRO A 116 3.83 -5.87 -14.13
C PRO A 116 2.35 -5.48 -14.06
N GLY A 117 2.07 -4.43 -13.32
CA GLY A 117 0.72 -3.93 -13.08
C GLY A 117 0.73 -2.44 -12.81
N GLU A 118 -0.33 -1.94 -12.18
CA GLU A 118 -0.50 -0.52 -11.92
C GLU A 118 -0.88 -0.26 -10.46
N SER A 119 -0.47 0.90 -9.98
CA SER A 119 -0.85 1.43 -8.67
C SER A 119 -1.47 2.79 -8.84
N THR A 120 -2.65 2.99 -8.28
CA THR A 120 -3.40 4.23 -8.37
C THR A 120 -3.62 4.81 -6.98
N ILE A 121 -3.41 6.11 -6.85
CA ILE A 121 -3.81 6.90 -5.69
C ILE A 121 -4.89 7.88 -6.14
N GLU A 122 -6.04 7.81 -5.47
CA GLU A 122 -7.16 8.70 -5.66
C GLU A 122 -7.34 9.56 -4.42
N TYR A 123 -7.51 10.85 -4.63
CA TYR A 123 -7.78 11.80 -3.57
C TYR A 123 -9.26 12.19 -3.62
N GLY A 124 -9.92 12.08 -2.48
CA GLY A 124 -11.24 12.65 -2.27
C GLY A 124 -11.20 14.16 -2.01
N PRO A 125 -12.32 14.72 -1.60
CA PRO A 125 -12.39 16.14 -1.23
C PRO A 125 -11.33 16.50 -0.19
N MET A 126 -10.67 17.64 -0.41
CA MET A 126 -9.72 18.21 0.53
C MET A 126 -10.36 19.40 1.24
N THR A 127 -9.98 19.58 2.50
CA THR A 127 -10.39 20.75 3.29
C THR A 127 -9.17 21.42 3.88
N ALA A 128 -9.23 22.73 3.99
CA ALA A 128 -8.28 23.55 4.74
C ALA A 128 -9.01 24.23 5.88
N SER A 129 -8.51 24.10 7.10
CA SER A 129 -9.06 24.78 8.28
C SER A 129 -8.07 25.82 8.80
N LYS A 130 -8.54 27.06 8.95
CA LYS A 130 -7.78 28.18 9.47
C LYS A 130 -8.67 29.06 10.32
N ALA A 131 -8.24 29.42 11.53
CA ALA A 131 -8.96 30.27 12.47
C ALA A 131 -10.44 29.87 12.66
N GLY A 132 -10.70 28.56 12.80
CA GLY A 132 -12.03 28.02 13.00
C GLY A 132 -12.93 27.97 11.76
N ARG A 133 -12.43 28.41 10.58
CA ARG A 133 -13.14 28.33 9.30
C ARG A 133 -12.60 27.19 8.47
N THR A 134 -13.48 26.49 7.76
CA THR A 134 -13.12 25.38 6.87
C THR A 134 -13.47 25.75 5.43
N TYR A 135 -12.54 25.49 4.53
CA TYR A 135 -12.64 25.77 3.12
C TYR A 135 -12.45 24.48 2.33
N SER A 136 -13.23 24.29 1.27
CA SER A 136 -12.95 23.24 0.29
C SER A 136 -11.77 23.63 -0.58
N VAL A 137 -10.89 22.70 -0.83
CA VAL A 137 -9.68 22.90 -1.63
C VAL A 137 -9.65 21.82 -2.72
N SER A 138 -9.25 22.21 -3.92
CA SER A 138 -9.02 21.23 -5.00
C SER A 138 -7.90 20.30 -4.62
N GLY A 139 -8.17 18.99 -4.66
CA GLY A 139 -7.17 17.98 -4.42
C GLY A 139 -6.23 17.78 -5.62
N PRO A 140 -5.10 17.13 -5.43
CA PRO A 140 -4.26 16.73 -6.54
C PRO A 140 -4.99 15.72 -7.43
N PRO A 141 -4.64 15.67 -8.73
CA PRO A 141 -5.25 14.70 -9.64
C PRO A 141 -4.92 13.27 -9.23
N THR A 142 -5.79 12.35 -9.61
CA THR A 142 -5.51 10.91 -9.52
C THR A 142 -4.20 10.59 -10.24
N ARG A 143 -3.38 9.78 -9.61
CA ARG A 143 -2.09 9.35 -10.17
C ARG A 143 -2.04 7.84 -10.30
N THR A 144 -1.70 7.39 -11.48
CA THR A 144 -1.40 5.99 -11.77
C THR A 144 0.09 5.85 -12.10
N THR A 145 0.72 4.89 -11.47
CA THR A 145 2.14 4.57 -11.69
C THR A 145 2.29 3.08 -11.99
N PRO A 146 3.14 2.70 -12.96
CA PRO A 146 3.42 1.30 -13.20
C PRO A 146 4.12 0.68 -11.99
N ILE A 147 3.79 -0.57 -11.72
CA ILE A 147 4.49 -1.40 -10.74
C ILE A 147 5.20 -2.53 -11.47
N PRO A 148 6.47 -2.78 -11.19
CA PRO A 148 7.18 -3.91 -11.76
C PRO A 148 6.62 -5.20 -11.18
N GLY A 149 6.73 -6.24 -11.96
CA GLY A 149 6.52 -7.59 -11.49
C GLY A 149 7.62 -8.03 -10.52
N GLY A 150 7.46 -9.20 -9.96
CA GLY A 150 8.44 -9.78 -9.06
C GLY A 150 7.96 -11.07 -8.43
N THR A 151 8.87 -11.74 -7.79
CA THR A 151 8.60 -12.98 -7.09
C THR A 151 8.78 -12.77 -5.59
N THR A 152 7.83 -13.28 -4.80
CA THR A 152 7.85 -13.07 -3.36
C THR A 152 7.35 -14.31 -2.59
N PRO A 153 7.97 -14.64 -1.45
CA PRO A 153 7.50 -15.73 -0.62
C PRO A 153 6.19 -15.38 0.08
N PHE A 154 5.36 -16.41 0.26
CA PHE A 154 4.17 -16.33 1.11
C PHE A 154 4.01 -17.59 1.97
N GLN A 155 3.25 -17.46 3.03
CA GLN A 155 2.87 -18.55 3.94
C GLN A 155 1.38 -18.41 4.25
N CYS A 156 0.65 -19.50 4.12
CA CYS A 156 -0.74 -19.58 4.55
C CYS A 156 -0.90 -20.63 5.65
N ARG A 157 -1.61 -20.27 6.71
CA ARG A 157 -2.01 -21.20 7.76
C ARG A 157 -3.43 -20.87 8.21
N GLY A 158 -4.38 -21.73 7.85
CA GLY A 158 -5.79 -21.49 8.17
C GLY A 158 -6.29 -20.14 7.63
N SER A 159 -6.68 -19.24 8.52
CA SER A 159 -7.15 -17.89 8.20
C SER A 159 -6.04 -16.83 8.14
N THR A 160 -4.78 -17.21 8.28
CA THR A 160 -3.66 -16.27 8.30
C THR A 160 -2.83 -16.37 7.03
N LEU A 161 -2.59 -15.25 6.37
CA LEU A 161 -1.64 -15.08 5.27
C LEU A 161 -0.48 -14.20 5.72
N ARG A 162 0.73 -14.68 5.48
CA ARG A 162 1.94 -13.86 5.57
C ARG A 162 2.55 -13.74 4.18
N VAL A 163 2.85 -12.55 3.75
CA VAL A 163 3.44 -12.28 2.44
C VAL A 163 4.53 -11.21 2.57
N ARG A 164 5.57 -11.35 1.78
CA ARG A 164 6.63 -10.33 1.66
C ARG A 164 6.50 -9.69 0.29
N LEU A 165 6.15 -8.42 0.22
CA LEU A 165 6.05 -7.73 -1.06
C LEU A 165 7.42 -7.21 -1.50
N PRO A 166 7.81 -7.36 -2.78
CA PRO A 166 9.13 -6.98 -3.28
C PRO A 166 9.48 -5.51 -3.03
N ARG A 167 8.49 -4.63 -3.05
CA ARG A 167 8.66 -3.19 -2.81
C ARG A 167 8.94 -2.80 -1.37
N PHE A 168 8.75 -3.71 -0.44
CA PHE A 168 8.89 -3.44 0.99
C PHE A 168 10.13 -4.12 1.55
N ALA A 169 11.28 -3.88 0.94
CA ALA A 169 12.54 -4.48 1.39
C ALA A 169 12.82 -4.25 2.89
N THR A 170 12.30 -3.17 3.45
CA THR A 170 12.39 -2.84 4.88
C THR A 170 11.37 -3.59 5.75
N LEU A 171 10.32 -4.18 5.14
CA LEU A 171 9.32 -4.96 5.84
C LEU A 171 9.63 -6.45 5.67
N SER A 172 9.88 -7.14 6.77
CA SER A 172 10.16 -8.58 6.75
C SER A 172 8.96 -9.37 6.22
N TRP A 173 7.77 -9.14 6.76
CA TRP A 173 6.52 -9.82 6.41
C TRP A 173 5.33 -8.92 6.69
N ILE A 174 4.27 -9.08 5.89
CA ILE A 174 2.94 -8.50 6.14
C ILE A 174 2.03 -9.64 6.56
N THR A 175 1.34 -9.47 7.68
CA THR A 175 0.41 -10.46 8.23
C THR A 175 -1.02 -10.01 8.05
N LEU A 176 -1.81 -10.85 7.41
CA LEU A 176 -3.22 -10.58 7.12
C LEU A 176 -4.09 -11.74 7.61
N GLN A 177 -5.32 -11.44 7.91
CA GLN A 177 -6.36 -12.40 8.25
C GLN A 177 -7.39 -12.48 7.12
N ARG A 178 -7.98 -13.64 6.92
CA ARG A 178 -9.09 -13.80 5.97
C ARG A 178 -10.26 -12.94 6.43
N GLY A 179 -10.82 -12.11 5.55
CA GLY A 179 -11.88 -11.18 5.92
C GLY A 179 -12.55 -10.53 4.73
N SER A 180 -13.60 -9.74 4.99
CA SER A 180 -14.27 -8.89 4.01
C SER A 180 -13.57 -7.52 3.92
N VAL A 181 -13.49 -6.99 2.72
CA VAL A 181 -13.01 -5.64 2.40
C VAL A 181 -14.18 -4.68 2.37
#